data_96f23ab31220762c16f216c9fa35629b
#
_entry.id   96f23ab31220762c16f216c9fa35629b
#
_cell.length_a   1.000
_cell.length_b   1.000
_cell.length_c   1.000
_cell.angle_alpha   90.00
_cell.angle_beta   90.00
_cell.angle_gamma   90.00
#
_symmetry.space_group_name_H-M   'P 1'
#
loop_
_entity.id
_entity.type
_entity.pdbx_description
1 polymer ?
#
loop_
_entity_poly.entity_id
_entity_poly.type
_entity_poly.pdbx_seq_one_letter_code
_entity_poly.pdbx_strand_id
1 'polypeptide(L)'
;MQYRTVGTQRQPFWESIKEFKTSCGEVGWKAVDHIAPLLALFREKNLPVLYPYVAPKENFDVGRLAEKVPALMGVAAHGYQFVPEVAPLAHDVLLPKKHPSAFFGTPLASYLIDLQVDSLVVTGCTTSGCVRGSVVDAFAYNFKCTVPIECVYDRSATSHAVNLFDMAAKYAEVKPVAEVMQYIRSLPKASS
;
A
#
# COMPACT_ATOMS: atom_id res chain seq x y z
N MET A 1 2.00 -6.23 -0.09
CA MET A 1 0.73 -6.80 0.41
C MET A 1 1.03 -7.96 1.34
N GLN A 2 0.34 -8.04 2.48
CA GLN A 2 0.56 -9.09 3.50
C GLN A 2 -0.73 -9.89 3.69
N TYR A 3 -0.63 -11.17 4.04
CA TYR A 3 -1.80 -12.05 4.24
C TYR A 3 -2.82 -11.47 5.23
N ARG A 4 -2.39 -10.81 6.29
CA ARG A 4 -3.28 -10.16 7.26
C ARG A 4 -4.29 -9.19 6.65
N THR A 5 -4.07 -8.73 5.41
CA THR A 5 -4.93 -7.73 4.74
C THR A 5 -5.78 -8.31 3.61
N VAL A 6 -5.47 -9.51 3.15
CA VAL A 6 -6.20 -10.18 2.06
C VAL A 6 -6.70 -11.57 2.43
N GLY A 7 -6.14 -12.19 3.50
CA GLY A 7 -6.32 -13.61 3.82
C GLY A 7 -5.38 -14.51 3.03
N THR A 8 -5.21 -15.75 3.48
CA THR A 8 -4.36 -16.75 2.78
C THR A 8 -5.05 -17.35 1.56
N GLN A 9 -6.36 -17.19 1.45
CA GLN A 9 -7.18 -17.71 0.34
C GLN A 9 -8.06 -16.62 -0.24
N ARG A 10 -8.42 -16.78 -1.53
CA ARG A 10 -9.37 -15.92 -2.23
C ARG A 10 -10.80 -16.28 -1.81
N GLN A 11 -11.27 -15.63 -0.77
CA GLN A 11 -12.58 -15.90 -0.19
C GLN A 11 -13.31 -14.60 0.16
N PRO A 12 -14.67 -14.66 0.29
CA PRO A 12 -15.45 -13.49 0.66
C PRO A 12 -15.00 -12.86 1.96
N PHE A 13 -15.29 -11.59 2.12
CA PHE A 13 -14.92 -10.80 3.31
C PHE A 13 -15.25 -11.51 4.64
N TRP A 14 -16.49 -12.02 4.78
CA TRP A 14 -16.94 -12.63 6.03
C TRP A 14 -16.22 -13.94 6.40
N GLU A 15 -15.71 -14.66 5.43
CA GLU A 15 -14.87 -15.82 5.67
C GLU A 15 -13.43 -15.41 6.00
N SER A 16 -12.90 -14.45 5.25
CA SER A 16 -11.52 -14.00 5.40
C SER A 16 -11.23 -13.37 6.77
N ILE A 17 -12.20 -12.66 7.37
CA ILE A 17 -12.04 -12.05 8.71
C ILE A 17 -12.05 -13.07 9.85
N LYS A 18 -12.44 -14.31 9.60
CA LYS A 18 -12.32 -15.40 10.59
C LYS A 18 -10.85 -15.76 10.80
N GLU A 19 -10.04 -15.70 9.74
CA GLU A 19 -8.59 -15.91 9.80
C GLU A 19 -7.87 -14.68 10.33
N PHE A 20 -8.04 -13.54 9.67
CA PHE A 20 -7.47 -12.27 10.09
C PHE A 20 -8.55 -11.17 10.17
N LYS A 21 -8.84 -10.70 11.36
CA LYS A 21 -9.84 -9.61 11.58
C LYS A 21 -9.50 -8.33 10.81
N THR A 22 -8.26 -8.19 10.34
CA THR A 22 -7.79 -7.06 9.54
C THR A 22 -7.90 -7.30 8.04
N SER A 23 -8.33 -8.48 7.60
CA SER A 23 -8.48 -8.80 6.18
C SER A 23 -9.61 -8.02 5.52
N CYS A 24 -9.46 -7.79 4.22
CA CYS A 24 -10.48 -7.27 3.33
C CYS A 24 -11.05 -8.35 2.39
N GLY A 25 -10.48 -9.58 2.44
CA GLY A 25 -10.93 -10.70 1.63
C GLY A 25 -10.78 -10.47 0.13
N GLU A 26 -11.78 -10.89 -0.63
CA GLU A 26 -11.78 -10.90 -2.09
C GLU A 26 -11.42 -9.55 -2.74
N VAL A 27 -11.85 -8.41 -2.17
CA VAL A 27 -11.50 -7.09 -2.74
C VAL A 27 -10.01 -6.82 -2.67
N GLY A 28 -9.32 -7.33 -1.65
CA GLY A 28 -7.88 -7.27 -1.55
C GLY A 28 -7.18 -8.13 -2.60
N TRP A 29 -7.69 -9.31 -2.87
CA TRP A 29 -7.17 -10.18 -3.92
C TRP A 29 -7.38 -9.62 -5.32
N LYS A 30 -8.52 -8.98 -5.59
CA LYS A 30 -8.74 -8.23 -6.85
C LYS A 30 -7.70 -7.13 -7.03
N ALA A 31 -7.38 -6.40 -5.97
CA ALA A 31 -6.31 -5.40 -6.04
C ALA A 31 -4.92 -6.03 -6.28
N VAL A 32 -4.62 -7.20 -5.71
CA VAL A 32 -3.38 -7.95 -6.00
C VAL A 32 -3.27 -8.26 -7.49
N ASP A 33 -4.37 -8.68 -8.15
CA ASP A 33 -4.39 -8.99 -9.59
C ASP A 33 -4.05 -7.77 -10.46
N HIS A 34 -4.37 -6.55 -10.00
CA HIS A 34 -4.00 -5.29 -10.67
C HIS A 34 -2.62 -4.78 -10.29
N ILE A 35 -2.19 -4.98 -9.05
CA ILE A 35 -0.87 -4.56 -8.57
C ILE A 35 0.24 -5.39 -9.22
N ALA A 36 0.05 -6.69 -9.37
CA ALA A 36 1.10 -7.57 -9.90
C ALA A 36 1.62 -7.15 -11.29
N PRO A 37 0.77 -6.90 -12.31
CA PRO A 37 1.24 -6.43 -13.61
C PRO A 37 1.81 -5.00 -13.56
N LEU A 38 1.29 -4.11 -12.71
CA LEU A 38 1.84 -2.77 -12.51
C LEU A 38 3.26 -2.86 -11.91
N LEU A 39 3.44 -3.68 -10.90
CA LEU A 39 4.73 -3.93 -10.24
C LEU A 39 5.76 -4.51 -11.23
N ALA A 40 5.34 -5.48 -12.06
CA ALA A 40 6.20 -6.05 -13.09
C ALA A 40 6.67 -4.97 -14.09
N LEU A 41 5.78 -4.04 -14.46
CA LEU A 41 6.11 -2.93 -15.35
C LEU A 41 7.10 -1.94 -14.72
N PHE A 42 6.96 -1.62 -13.43
CA PHE A 42 7.94 -0.79 -12.71
C PHE A 42 9.34 -1.42 -12.74
N ARG A 43 9.42 -2.71 -12.48
CA ARG A 43 10.69 -3.47 -12.51
C ARG A 43 11.29 -3.54 -13.92
N GLU A 44 10.47 -3.76 -14.95
CA GLU A 44 10.91 -3.71 -16.35
C GLU A 44 11.54 -2.36 -16.72
N LYS A 45 10.97 -1.28 -16.17
CA LYS A 45 11.44 0.10 -16.39
C LYS A 45 12.61 0.50 -15.47
N ASN A 46 13.08 -0.36 -14.57
CA ASN A 46 14.05 -0.08 -13.50
C ASN A 46 13.61 1.07 -12.57
N LEU A 47 12.32 1.27 -12.41
CA LEU A 47 11.80 2.27 -11.49
C LEU A 47 11.88 1.75 -10.04
N PRO A 48 12.18 2.62 -9.06
CA PRO A 48 12.28 2.21 -7.66
C PRO A 48 10.97 1.62 -7.15
N VAL A 49 11.07 0.51 -6.41
CA VAL A 49 9.95 -0.13 -5.75
C VAL A 49 10.24 -0.18 -4.24
N LEU A 50 9.34 0.43 -3.47
CA LEU A 50 9.47 0.49 -2.02
C LEU A 50 8.27 -0.20 -1.36
N TYR A 51 8.52 -0.98 -0.33
CA TYR A 51 7.54 -1.78 0.40
C TYR A 51 7.38 -1.27 1.84
N PRO A 52 6.59 -0.23 2.08
CA PRO A 52 6.14 0.06 3.43
C PRO A 52 5.23 -1.07 3.91
N TYR A 53 5.67 -1.85 4.86
CA TYR A 53 4.91 -2.98 5.39
C TYR A 53 4.68 -2.87 6.88
N VAL A 54 3.58 -3.43 7.37
CA VAL A 54 3.30 -3.43 8.80
C VAL A 54 4.19 -4.47 9.47
N ALA A 55 5.10 -3.99 10.33
CA ALA A 55 5.91 -4.85 11.18
C ALA A 55 5.12 -5.29 12.42
N PRO A 56 5.43 -6.47 13.01
CA PRO A 56 4.88 -6.85 14.30
C PRO A 56 5.10 -5.76 15.34
N LYS A 57 4.09 -5.53 16.19
CA LYS A 57 4.18 -4.54 17.26
C LYS A 57 4.70 -5.19 18.55
N GLU A 58 5.55 -4.44 19.22
CA GLU A 58 6.07 -4.75 20.55
C GLU A 58 5.30 -3.96 21.62
N ASN A 59 5.37 -4.35 22.87
CA ASN A 59 4.62 -3.70 23.96
C ASN A 59 4.89 -2.21 24.08
N PHE A 60 6.10 -1.75 23.77
CA PHE A 60 6.50 -0.34 23.86
C PHE A 60 6.10 0.51 22.64
N ASP A 61 5.69 -0.12 21.53
CA ASP A 61 5.38 0.59 20.28
C ASP A 61 3.92 0.43 19.81
N VAL A 62 3.05 -0.08 20.67
CA VAL A 62 1.63 -0.31 20.33
C VAL A 62 0.89 0.99 20.04
N GLY A 63 1.14 2.05 20.81
CA GLY A 63 0.56 3.37 20.62
C GLY A 63 -0.98 3.40 20.63
N ARG A 64 -1.55 4.57 20.41
CA ARG A 64 -3.00 4.81 20.38
C ARG A 64 -3.76 4.03 19.30
N LEU A 65 -3.08 3.69 18.21
CA LEU A 65 -3.69 2.91 17.13
C LEU A 65 -4.10 1.52 17.61
N ALA A 66 -3.32 0.89 18.49
CA ALA A 66 -3.65 -0.43 19.04
C ALA A 66 -4.85 -0.37 20.01
N GLU A 67 -4.98 0.73 20.76
CA GLU A 67 -6.16 0.96 21.63
C GLU A 67 -7.42 1.11 20.77
N LYS A 68 -7.34 1.87 19.68
CA LYS A 68 -8.47 2.15 18.79
C LYS A 68 -8.85 0.94 17.92
N VAL A 69 -7.88 0.15 17.52
CA VAL A 69 -8.07 -1.02 16.64
C VAL A 69 -7.36 -2.22 17.25
N PRO A 70 -7.92 -2.85 18.29
CA PRO A 70 -7.29 -4.00 18.98
C PRO A 70 -6.98 -5.19 18.04
N ALA A 71 -7.71 -5.32 16.93
CA ALA A 71 -7.46 -6.33 15.91
C ALA A 71 -6.06 -6.24 15.24
N LEU A 72 -5.32 -5.16 15.45
CA LEU A 72 -3.93 -5.04 15.01
C LEU A 72 -2.96 -5.83 15.90
N MET A 73 -3.40 -6.19 17.11
CA MET A 73 -2.65 -6.99 18.04
C MET A 73 -2.99 -8.48 17.86
N GLY A 74 -2.08 -9.35 18.19
CA GLY A 74 -2.32 -10.80 18.14
C GLY A 74 -2.48 -11.39 16.74
N VAL A 75 -2.02 -10.69 15.71
CA VAL A 75 -1.96 -11.25 14.34
C VAL A 75 -0.91 -12.35 14.31
N ALA A 76 -1.31 -13.55 13.86
CA ALA A 76 -0.41 -14.69 13.73
C ALA A 76 0.78 -14.36 12.81
N ALA A 77 1.96 -14.95 13.10
CA ALA A 77 3.21 -14.62 12.40
C ALA A 77 3.11 -14.73 10.87
N HIS A 78 2.40 -15.75 10.36
CA HIS A 78 2.20 -15.89 8.90
C HIS A 78 1.40 -14.75 8.28
N GLY A 79 0.56 -14.05 9.04
CA GLY A 79 -0.17 -12.88 8.58
C GLY A 79 0.72 -11.70 8.17
N TYR A 80 1.97 -11.68 8.64
CA TYR A 80 2.95 -10.65 8.27
C TYR A 80 3.75 -11.01 7.01
N GLN A 81 3.61 -12.23 6.48
CA GLN A 81 4.26 -12.64 5.25
C GLN A 81 3.65 -11.91 4.04
N PHE A 82 4.48 -11.65 3.05
CA PHE A 82 4.03 -11.05 1.78
C PHE A 82 3.28 -12.09 0.94
N VAL A 83 2.29 -11.59 0.21
CA VAL A 83 1.57 -12.36 -0.81
C VAL A 83 2.53 -12.64 -1.96
N PRO A 84 2.70 -13.91 -2.39
CA PRO A 84 3.72 -14.30 -3.38
C PRO A 84 3.64 -13.53 -4.70
N GLU A 85 2.43 -13.25 -5.19
CA GLU A 85 2.17 -12.55 -6.47
C GLU A 85 2.79 -11.16 -6.52
N VAL A 86 2.98 -10.53 -5.35
CA VAL A 86 3.53 -9.18 -5.21
C VAL A 86 4.62 -9.12 -4.13
N ALA A 87 5.33 -10.21 -3.95
CA ALA A 87 6.42 -10.28 -2.99
C ALA A 87 7.61 -9.39 -3.42
N PRO A 88 8.35 -8.81 -2.45
CA PRO A 88 9.54 -8.04 -2.76
C PRO A 88 10.65 -8.92 -3.34
N LEU A 89 11.45 -8.34 -4.23
CA LEU A 89 12.70 -8.91 -4.74
C LEU A 89 13.90 -8.37 -3.93
N ALA A 90 15.05 -8.95 -4.12
CA ALA A 90 16.26 -8.62 -3.36
C ALA A 90 16.72 -7.14 -3.48
N HIS A 91 16.36 -6.49 -4.59
CA HIS A 91 16.69 -5.07 -4.85
C HIS A 91 15.57 -4.08 -4.45
N ASP A 92 14.40 -4.57 -4.02
CA ASP A 92 13.32 -3.71 -3.56
C ASP A 92 13.61 -3.19 -2.14
N VAL A 93 13.17 -1.98 -1.85
CA VAL A 93 13.40 -1.34 -0.54
C VAL A 93 12.31 -1.75 0.44
N LEU A 94 12.68 -2.42 1.51
CA LEU A 94 11.77 -2.81 2.59
C LEU A 94 11.76 -1.76 3.71
N LEU A 95 10.56 -1.27 4.05
CA LEU A 95 10.34 -0.24 5.06
C LEU A 95 9.37 -0.73 6.15
N PRO A 96 9.88 -1.28 7.26
CA PRO A 96 9.03 -1.65 8.37
C PRO A 96 8.40 -0.41 9.00
N LYS A 97 7.07 -0.40 9.14
CA LYS A 97 6.34 0.70 9.76
C LYS A 97 5.44 0.25 10.88
N LYS A 98 5.23 1.11 11.85
CA LYS A 98 4.37 0.90 13.03
C LYS A 98 3.10 1.78 13.01
N HIS A 99 3.04 2.76 12.13
CA HIS A 99 1.95 3.73 11.99
C HIS A 99 1.26 3.62 10.62
N PRO A 100 0.06 4.20 10.44
CA PRO A 100 -0.65 4.15 9.16
C PRO A 100 0.16 4.75 8.01
N SER A 101 0.63 5.98 8.14
CA SER A 101 1.47 6.61 7.13
C SER A 101 2.80 5.87 6.95
N ALA A 102 3.24 5.75 5.70
CA ALA A 102 4.55 5.21 5.35
C ALA A 102 5.69 6.20 5.65
N PHE A 103 5.39 7.48 5.87
CA PHE A 103 6.38 8.51 6.17
C PHE A 103 6.65 8.63 7.66
N PHE A 104 5.62 8.50 8.49
CA PHE A 104 5.76 8.74 9.92
C PHE A 104 6.60 7.64 10.60
N GLY A 105 7.73 8.05 11.17
CA GLY A 105 8.62 7.15 11.89
C GLY A 105 9.39 6.16 11.01
N THR A 106 9.57 6.48 9.73
CA THR A 106 10.38 5.71 8.78
C THR A 106 11.35 6.62 8.02
N PRO A 107 12.40 6.10 7.40
CA PRO A 107 13.32 6.88 6.56
C PRO A 107 12.78 7.10 5.14
N LEU A 108 11.48 6.92 4.85
CA LEU A 108 10.95 6.96 3.48
C LEU A 108 11.28 8.26 2.75
N ALA A 109 11.09 9.42 3.39
CA ALA A 109 11.39 10.71 2.77
C ALA A 109 12.87 10.82 2.36
N SER A 110 13.78 10.36 3.21
CA SER A 110 15.22 10.32 2.90
C SER A 110 15.53 9.44 1.69
N TYR A 111 14.92 8.26 1.61
CA TYR A 111 15.13 7.35 0.48
C TYR A 111 14.59 7.92 -0.83
N LEU A 112 13.41 8.55 -0.81
CA LEU A 112 12.85 9.17 -2.00
C LEU A 112 13.70 10.33 -2.51
N ILE A 113 14.29 11.14 -1.61
CA ILE A 113 15.20 12.23 -1.95
C ILE A 113 16.50 11.67 -2.56
N ASP A 114 17.08 10.64 -1.95
CA ASP A 114 18.31 10.00 -2.45
C ASP A 114 18.11 9.38 -3.83
N LEU A 115 16.96 8.73 -4.04
CA LEU A 115 16.55 8.16 -5.32
C LEU A 115 16.09 9.22 -6.35
N GLN A 116 16.10 10.50 -6.01
CA GLN A 116 15.66 11.62 -6.86
C GLN A 116 14.23 11.45 -7.38
N VAL A 117 13.35 10.87 -6.56
CA VAL A 117 11.94 10.65 -6.88
C VAL A 117 11.14 11.92 -6.56
N ASP A 118 10.33 12.39 -7.49
CA ASP A 118 9.38 13.51 -7.30
C ASP A 118 7.91 13.07 -7.37
N SER A 119 7.65 11.88 -7.88
CA SER A 119 6.32 11.37 -8.16
C SER A 119 6.15 9.94 -7.66
N LEU A 120 5.03 9.65 -7.01
CA LEU A 120 4.74 8.37 -6.36
C LEU A 120 3.48 7.73 -6.96
N VAL A 121 3.53 6.44 -7.24
CA VAL A 121 2.35 5.61 -7.45
C VAL A 121 2.07 4.83 -6.17
N VAL A 122 0.96 5.13 -5.50
CA VAL A 122 0.61 4.58 -4.19
C VAL A 122 -0.43 3.49 -4.33
N THR A 123 -0.12 2.29 -3.84
CA THR A 123 -0.99 1.10 -3.91
C THR A 123 -1.17 0.44 -2.54
N GLY A 124 -2.11 -0.48 -2.45
CA GLY A 124 -2.28 -1.31 -1.25
C GLY A 124 -3.48 -0.94 -0.39
N CYS A 125 -3.37 -1.07 0.93
CA CYS A 125 -4.50 -0.93 1.84
C CYS A 125 -4.13 -0.28 3.20
N THR A 126 -5.15 0.21 3.88
CA THR A 126 -6.53 0.43 3.40
C THR A 126 -6.63 1.83 2.81
N THR A 127 -7.54 2.02 1.85
CA THR A 127 -7.72 3.31 1.17
C THR A 127 -7.92 4.44 2.17
N SER A 128 -8.77 4.25 3.19
CA SER A 128 -9.05 5.23 4.25
C SER A 128 -7.98 5.35 5.33
N GLY A 129 -7.04 4.42 5.37
CA GLY A 129 -6.01 4.33 6.41
C GLY A 129 -4.61 4.62 5.88
N CYS A 130 -3.84 3.54 5.64
CA CYS A 130 -2.43 3.67 5.28
C CYS A 130 -2.22 4.36 3.94
N VAL A 131 -3.08 4.13 2.95
CA VAL A 131 -3.01 4.79 1.64
C VAL A 131 -3.23 6.29 1.81
N ARG A 132 -4.39 6.69 2.37
CA ARG A 132 -4.68 8.11 2.60
C ARG A 132 -3.62 8.79 3.47
N GLY A 133 -3.23 8.17 4.59
CA GLY A 133 -2.22 8.74 5.48
C GLY A 133 -0.89 8.98 4.76
N SER A 134 -0.44 8.03 3.93
CA SER A 134 0.80 8.18 3.16
C SER A 134 0.67 9.22 2.05
N VAL A 135 -0.46 9.28 1.36
CA VAL A 135 -0.72 10.28 0.30
C VAL A 135 -0.73 11.70 0.85
N VAL A 136 -1.39 11.91 2.01
CA VAL A 136 -1.42 13.24 2.66
C VAL A 136 -0.03 13.69 3.09
N ASP A 137 0.75 12.80 3.70
CA ASP A 137 2.12 13.12 4.11
C ASP A 137 3.03 13.33 2.88
N ALA A 138 2.91 12.50 1.84
CA ALA A 138 3.65 12.68 0.59
C ALA A 138 3.37 14.06 -0.03
N PHE A 139 2.09 14.46 -0.09
CA PHE A 139 1.68 15.77 -0.56
C PHE A 139 2.28 16.90 0.29
N ALA A 140 2.29 16.75 1.62
CA ALA A 140 2.90 17.71 2.54
C ALA A 140 4.43 17.83 2.36
N TYR A 141 5.09 16.76 1.89
CA TYR A 141 6.51 16.77 1.49
C TYR A 141 6.73 17.20 0.03
N ASN A 142 5.70 17.68 -0.68
CA ASN A 142 5.73 18.11 -2.08
C ASN A 142 5.99 16.99 -3.11
N PHE A 143 5.72 15.73 -2.78
CA PHE A 143 5.68 14.68 -3.77
C PHE A 143 4.35 14.69 -4.53
N LYS A 144 4.39 14.50 -5.84
CA LYS A 144 3.20 14.23 -6.66
C LYS A 144 2.74 12.81 -6.41
N CYS A 145 1.45 12.60 -6.15
CA CYS A 145 0.90 11.29 -5.90
C CYS A 145 -0.10 10.88 -6.97
N THR A 146 -0.01 9.65 -7.41
CA THR A 146 -1.02 8.98 -8.24
C THR A 146 -1.52 7.74 -7.50
N VAL A 147 -2.83 7.58 -7.43
CA VAL A 147 -3.50 6.42 -6.82
C VAL A 147 -4.28 5.67 -7.90
N PRO A 148 -3.78 4.51 -8.38
CA PRO A 148 -4.55 3.67 -9.30
C PRO A 148 -5.75 3.07 -8.57
N ILE A 149 -6.96 3.33 -9.05
CA ILE A 149 -8.22 2.99 -8.35
C ILE A 149 -8.28 1.51 -8.00
N GLU A 150 -7.95 0.64 -8.95
CA GLU A 150 -8.06 -0.81 -8.82
C GLU A 150 -6.91 -1.42 -7.98
N CYS A 151 -5.87 -0.63 -7.71
CA CYS A 151 -4.70 -1.06 -6.92
C CYS A 151 -4.79 -0.70 -5.44
N VAL A 152 -5.91 -0.13 -5.00
CA VAL A 152 -6.18 0.18 -3.58
C VAL A 152 -7.52 -0.39 -3.16
N TYR A 153 -7.68 -0.71 -1.88
CA TYR A 153 -8.91 -1.35 -1.38
C TYR A 153 -9.16 -1.04 0.10
N ASP A 154 -10.41 -1.26 0.50
CA ASP A 154 -10.86 -1.10 1.88
C ASP A 154 -11.94 -2.13 2.23
N ARG A 155 -12.26 -2.28 3.52
CA ARG A 155 -13.31 -3.16 4.03
C ARG A 155 -14.72 -2.64 3.68
N SER A 156 -14.87 -1.34 3.64
CA SER A 156 -16.13 -0.66 3.34
C SER A 156 -16.04 0.03 1.98
N ALA A 157 -16.93 -0.34 1.06
CA ALA A 157 -17.01 0.30 -0.25
C ALA A 157 -17.29 1.81 -0.15
N THR A 158 -18.13 2.22 0.81
CA THR A 158 -18.41 3.64 1.06
C THR A 158 -17.16 4.38 1.53
N SER A 159 -16.45 3.83 2.51
CA SER A 159 -15.20 4.42 3.01
C SER A 159 -14.16 4.51 1.90
N HIS A 160 -14.01 3.46 1.07
CA HIS A 160 -13.14 3.45 -0.09
C HIS A 160 -13.47 4.60 -1.06
N ALA A 161 -14.73 4.70 -1.48
CA ALA A 161 -15.17 5.70 -2.46
C ALA A 161 -14.99 7.14 -1.95
N VAL A 162 -15.39 7.43 -0.71
CA VAL A 162 -15.24 8.78 -0.10
C VAL A 162 -13.76 9.16 0.01
N ASN A 163 -12.90 8.24 0.42
CA ASN A 163 -11.47 8.53 0.53
C ASN A 163 -10.78 8.72 -0.82
N LEU A 164 -11.17 7.99 -1.86
CA LEU A 164 -10.71 8.24 -3.23
C LEU A 164 -11.16 9.62 -3.70
N PHE A 165 -12.42 9.99 -3.48
CA PHE A 165 -12.95 11.32 -3.80
C PHE A 165 -12.16 12.44 -3.11
N ASP A 166 -11.93 12.32 -1.80
CA ASP A 166 -11.17 13.31 -1.03
C ASP A 166 -9.72 13.43 -1.51
N MET A 167 -9.07 12.31 -1.81
CA MET A 167 -7.70 12.32 -2.34
C MET A 167 -7.64 12.95 -3.71
N ALA A 168 -8.58 12.64 -4.59
CA ALA A 168 -8.68 13.24 -5.93
C ALA A 168 -8.90 14.76 -5.87
N ALA A 169 -9.70 15.21 -4.91
CA ALA A 169 -10.01 16.63 -4.77
C ALA A 169 -8.85 17.49 -4.24
N LYS A 170 -7.88 16.88 -3.52
CA LYS A 170 -6.93 17.68 -2.70
C LYS A 170 -5.47 17.24 -2.79
N TYR A 171 -5.17 15.95 -2.95
CA TYR A 171 -3.84 15.42 -2.61
C TYR A 171 -3.19 14.57 -3.69
N ALA A 172 -3.96 13.98 -4.61
CA ALA A 172 -3.44 13.01 -5.56
C ALA A 172 -4.23 12.98 -6.86
N GLU A 173 -3.59 12.54 -7.94
CA GLU A 173 -4.29 12.09 -9.13
C GLU A 173 -4.85 10.68 -8.88
N VAL A 174 -6.16 10.53 -8.96
CA VAL A 174 -6.84 9.23 -8.84
C VAL A 174 -7.24 8.79 -10.24
N LYS A 175 -6.63 7.72 -10.75
CA LYS A 175 -6.72 7.29 -12.15
C LYS A 175 -7.00 5.79 -12.27
N PRO A 176 -7.64 5.34 -13.35
CA PRO A 176 -7.67 3.91 -13.69
C PRO A 176 -6.25 3.36 -13.84
N VAL A 177 -6.02 2.13 -13.39
CA VAL A 177 -4.69 1.50 -13.49
C VAL A 177 -4.18 1.40 -14.93
N ALA A 178 -5.08 1.23 -15.89
CA ALA A 178 -4.74 1.19 -17.31
C ALA A 178 -4.07 2.47 -17.80
N GLU A 179 -4.56 3.65 -17.38
CA GLU A 179 -3.96 4.95 -17.71
C GLU A 179 -2.57 5.10 -17.07
N VAL A 180 -2.44 4.69 -15.79
CA VAL A 180 -1.15 4.70 -15.09
C VAL A 180 -0.15 3.81 -15.80
N MET A 181 -0.53 2.58 -16.16
CA MET A 181 0.34 1.66 -16.90
C MET A 181 0.72 2.19 -18.28
N GLN A 182 -0.21 2.84 -18.99
CA GLN A 182 0.09 3.48 -20.28
C GLN A 182 1.14 4.58 -20.12
N TYR A 183 1.01 5.42 -19.09
CA TYR A 183 2.00 6.45 -18.79
C TYR A 183 3.37 5.86 -18.45
N ILE A 184 3.43 4.84 -17.57
CA ILE A 184 4.70 4.18 -17.21
C ILE A 184 5.37 3.53 -18.43
N ARG A 185 4.60 2.91 -19.34
CA ARG A 185 5.15 2.35 -20.60
C ARG A 185 5.80 3.42 -21.47
N SER A 186 5.29 4.65 -21.48
CA SER A 186 5.83 5.76 -22.26
C SER A 186 7.13 6.34 -21.69
N LEU A 187 7.46 6.06 -20.42
CA LEU A 187 8.69 6.52 -19.80
C LEU A 187 9.89 5.76 -20.36
N PRO A 188 11.05 6.42 -20.49
CA PRO A 188 12.30 5.72 -20.76
C PRO A 188 12.62 4.75 -19.61
N LYS A 189 13.42 3.74 -19.89
CA LYS A 189 13.96 2.89 -18.85
C LYS A 189 14.92 3.71 -17.98
N ALA A 190 14.78 3.66 -16.67
CA ALA A 190 15.68 4.36 -15.77
C ALA A 190 17.09 3.77 -15.86
N SER A 191 18.10 4.63 -15.77
CA SER A 191 19.50 4.19 -15.67
C SER A 191 19.67 3.39 -14.38
N SER A 192 20.39 2.29 -14.46
CA SER A 192 20.77 1.46 -13.30
C SER A 192 21.84 2.13 -12.47
#